data_9d9dd2d6423235d5dec6b8e374b1b833
#
_entry.id   9d9dd2d6423235d5dec6b8e374b1b833
#
_cell.length_a   1.000
_cell.length_b   1.000
_cell.length_c   1.000
_cell.angle_alpha   90.00
_cell.angle_beta   90.00
_cell.angle_gamma   90.00
#
_symmetry.space_group_name_H-M   'P 1'
#
loop_
_entity.id
_entity.type
_entity.pdbx_description
1 polymer ?
#
loop_
_entity_poly.entity_id
_entity_poly.type
_entity_poly.pdbx_seq_one_letter_code
_entity_poly.pdbx_strand_id
1 'polypeptide(L)'
;KAKPAYKLRRFLYKCHFLAIASYFFPVWHFKEKEELEALGSQVFHSPTLFNFIKENKNNYKAIIPITIDYSHVYYTTLYAPEKTIVIPTMHYHKTAFRSTLTQVFTKAAYIAFNTTAEQKLARKIFGMHMAPHSIVSVGIELSAPSDWAVTQEKYNLPDEYMLYVGRVDQGKLNNVYTYFLNYKKVYPNSDLKFVLVGKQYSDPFNHPDIIYTNFVEEQ
;
A
#
# COMPACT_ATOMS: atom_id res chain seq x y z
N LYS A 1 -5.05 -25.74 5.04
CA LYS A 1 -4.60 -24.34 4.93
C LYS A 1 -3.47 -24.15 5.94
N ALA A 2 -2.22 -23.98 5.46
CA ALA A 2 -1.07 -23.75 6.31
C ALA A 2 -1.28 -22.49 7.16
N LYS A 3 -1.02 -22.60 8.47
CA LYS A 3 -1.10 -21.43 9.37
C LYS A 3 0.14 -20.55 9.12
N PRO A 4 -0.03 -19.31 8.69
CA PRO A 4 1.10 -18.49 8.29
C PRO A 4 2.09 -18.22 9.44
N ALA A 5 3.39 -18.22 9.10
CA ALA A 5 4.50 -18.04 10.03
C ALA A 5 4.56 -16.65 10.69
N TYR A 6 3.84 -15.68 10.16
CA TYR A 6 3.85 -14.30 10.67
C TYR A 6 3.41 -14.16 12.16
N LYS A 7 2.76 -15.19 12.73
CA LYS A 7 2.23 -15.11 14.12
C LYS A 7 3.33 -14.91 15.15
N LEU A 8 4.44 -15.65 15.05
CA LEU A 8 5.57 -15.51 15.97
C LEU A 8 6.20 -14.12 15.89
N ARG A 9 6.50 -13.67 14.67
CA ARG A 9 7.11 -12.34 14.46
C ARG A 9 6.19 -11.21 14.92
N ARG A 10 4.88 -11.32 14.66
CA ARG A 10 3.88 -10.37 15.15
C ARG A 10 3.76 -10.37 16.68
N PHE A 11 3.87 -11.54 17.31
CA PHE A 11 3.91 -11.64 18.77
C PHE A 11 5.15 -10.95 19.35
N LEU A 12 6.34 -11.25 18.81
CA LEU A 12 7.59 -10.59 19.24
C LEU A 12 7.56 -9.07 19.01
N TYR A 13 6.91 -8.61 17.94
CA TYR A 13 6.70 -7.18 17.69
C TYR A 13 5.84 -6.54 18.79
N LYS A 14 4.74 -7.19 19.19
CA LYS A 14 3.87 -6.69 20.26
C LYS A 14 4.57 -6.64 21.62
N CYS A 15 5.47 -7.57 21.87
CA CYS A 15 6.30 -7.61 23.07
C CYS A 15 7.55 -6.71 22.98
N HIS A 16 7.73 -5.93 21.90
CA HIS A 16 8.90 -5.08 21.63
C HIS A 16 10.25 -5.82 21.48
N PHE A 17 10.24 -7.15 21.37
CA PHE A 17 11.44 -7.97 21.20
C PHE A 17 11.84 -8.22 19.74
N LEU A 18 10.99 -7.91 18.76
CA LEU A 18 11.26 -8.24 17.35
C LEU A 18 12.49 -7.51 16.79
N ALA A 19 12.69 -6.25 17.15
CA ALA A 19 13.86 -5.48 16.71
C ALA A 19 15.16 -6.09 17.23
N ILE A 20 15.19 -6.53 18.49
CA ILE A 20 16.32 -7.22 19.10
C ILE A 20 16.56 -8.57 18.42
N ALA A 21 15.51 -9.37 18.23
CA ALA A 21 15.61 -10.64 17.53
C ALA A 21 16.11 -10.47 16.09
N SER A 22 15.65 -9.43 15.37
CA SER A 22 16.10 -9.11 14.02
C SER A 22 17.56 -8.58 13.97
N TYR A 23 18.08 -8.05 15.08
CA TYR A 23 19.49 -7.70 15.17
C TYR A 23 20.39 -8.94 15.16
N PHE A 24 20.06 -9.97 15.94
CA PHE A 24 20.84 -11.21 16.00
C PHE A 24 20.53 -12.15 14.81
N PHE A 25 19.32 -12.13 14.32
CA PHE A 25 18.83 -12.96 13.22
C PHE A 25 18.20 -12.09 12.14
N PRO A 26 19.01 -11.41 11.31
CA PRO A 26 18.49 -10.49 10.30
C PRO A 26 17.69 -11.19 9.18
N VAL A 27 18.01 -12.45 8.88
CA VAL A 27 17.24 -13.28 7.92
C VAL A 27 16.64 -14.47 8.65
N TRP A 28 15.35 -14.69 8.43
CA TRP A 28 14.58 -15.76 9.05
C TRP A 28 14.11 -16.76 8.00
N HIS A 29 14.37 -18.05 8.22
CA HIS A 29 13.87 -19.15 7.40
C HIS A 29 12.71 -19.91 8.08
N PHE A 30 12.13 -19.32 9.14
CA PHE A 30 11.08 -19.97 9.90
C PHE A 30 9.83 -20.16 9.05
N LYS A 31 9.42 -21.43 8.83
CA LYS A 31 8.29 -21.81 7.98
C LYS A 31 8.38 -21.26 6.54
N GLU A 32 9.57 -21.13 6.02
CA GLU A 32 9.83 -20.57 4.70
C GLU A 32 9.07 -21.33 3.59
N LYS A 33 9.05 -22.67 3.65
CA LYS A 33 8.34 -23.50 2.68
C LYS A 33 6.84 -23.15 2.63
N GLU A 34 6.20 -23.02 3.78
CA GLU A 34 4.77 -22.68 3.87
C GLU A 34 4.49 -21.26 3.35
N GLU A 35 5.41 -20.32 3.60
CA GLU A 35 5.28 -18.96 3.07
C GLU A 35 5.49 -18.90 1.55
N LEU A 36 6.43 -19.68 1.01
CA LEU A 36 6.66 -19.79 -0.44
C LEU A 36 5.46 -20.45 -1.15
N GLU A 37 4.88 -21.47 -0.57
CA GLU A 37 3.62 -22.06 -1.07
C GLU A 37 2.49 -21.01 -1.10
N ALA A 38 2.38 -20.20 -0.03
CA ALA A 38 1.39 -19.12 0.03
C ALA A 38 1.68 -18.00 -1.00
N LEU A 39 2.94 -17.68 -1.29
CA LEU A 39 3.33 -16.76 -2.36
C LEU A 39 3.03 -17.35 -3.73
N GLY A 40 3.27 -18.66 -3.93
CA GLY A 40 2.97 -19.38 -5.16
C GLY A 40 1.48 -19.47 -5.51
N SER A 41 0.61 -19.38 -4.50
CA SER A 41 -0.85 -19.41 -4.70
C SER A 41 -1.47 -18.04 -5.03
N GLN A 42 -0.67 -16.98 -5.12
CA GLN A 42 -1.17 -15.63 -5.42
C GLN A 42 -1.52 -15.49 -6.90
N VAL A 43 -2.56 -14.68 -7.19
CA VAL A 43 -3.01 -14.38 -8.56
C VAL A 43 -1.89 -13.78 -9.43
N PHE A 44 -1.01 -12.99 -8.83
CA PHE A 44 0.12 -12.34 -9.53
C PHE A 44 1.43 -13.16 -9.46
N HIS A 45 1.36 -14.44 -9.11
CA HIS A 45 2.53 -15.31 -9.16
C HIS A 45 2.84 -15.69 -10.61
N SER A 46 4.03 -15.33 -11.09
CA SER A 46 4.45 -15.57 -12.48
C SER A 46 5.83 -16.19 -12.55
N PRO A 47 5.93 -17.54 -12.60
CA PRO A 47 7.21 -18.24 -12.78
C PRO A 47 7.96 -17.80 -14.03
N THR A 48 7.25 -17.49 -15.11
CA THR A 48 7.83 -16.99 -16.37
C THR A 48 8.58 -15.67 -16.16
N LEU A 49 7.98 -14.72 -15.40
CA LEU A 49 8.64 -13.47 -15.04
C LEU A 49 9.91 -13.73 -14.21
N PHE A 50 9.85 -14.67 -13.28
CA PHE A 50 11.00 -14.95 -12.41
C PHE A 50 12.16 -15.58 -13.19
N ASN A 51 11.88 -16.49 -14.13
CA ASN A 51 12.88 -17.05 -15.04
C ASN A 51 13.46 -15.96 -15.94
N PHE A 52 12.61 -15.08 -16.50
CA PHE A 52 13.05 -13.95 -17.29
C PHE A 52 14.02 -13.04 -16.52
N ILE A 53 13.70 -12.69 -15.27
CA ILE A 53 14.57 -11.88 -14.42
C ILE A 53 15.91 -12.59 -14.19
N LYS A 54 15.89 -13.87 -13.86
CA LYS A 54 17.08 -14.67 -13.61
C LYS A 54 18.04 -14.69 -14.83
N GLU A 55 17.48 -14.83 -16.02
CA GLU A 55 18.24 -14.94 -17.28
C GLU A 55 18.70 -13.58 -17.81
N ASN A 56 17.87 -12.53 -17.61
CA ASN A 56 18.06 -11.24 -18.26
C ASN A 56 18.48 -10.10 -17.31
N LYS A 57 18.71 -10.36 -16.02
CA LYS A 57 19.02 -9.31 -15.03
C LYS A 57 20.18 -8.39 -15.45
N ASN A 58 21.16 -8.93 -16.19
CA ASN A 58 22.34 -8.18 -16.63
C ASN A 58 22.02 -7.09 -17.68
N ASN A 59 20.88 -7.21 -18.37
CA ASN A 59 20.42 -6.24 -19.35
C ASN A 59 19.80 -4.98 -18.73
N TYR A 60 19.57 -4.99 -17.42
CA TYR A 60 18.93 -3.91 -16.69
C TYR A 60 19.90 -3.26 -15.71
N LYS A 61 19.83 -1.93 -15.58
CA LYS A 61 20.55 -1.17 -14.55
C LYS A 61 19.97 -1.40 -13.15
N ALA A 62 18.64 -1.43 -13.07
CA ALA A 62 17.88 -1.70 -11.85
C ALA A 62 16.56 -2.39 -12.19
N ILE A 63 16.03 -3.15 -11.23
CA ILE A 63 14.71 -3.78 -11.27
C ILE A 63 13.95 -3.27 -10.05
N ILE A 64 12.76 -2.70 -10.27
CA ILE A 64 12.00 -1.99 -9.24
C ILE A 64 10.69 -2.72 -8.94
N PRO A 65 10.70 -3.74 -8.06
CA PRO A 65 9.46 -4.37 -7.62
C PRO A 65 8.74 -3.51 -6.59
N ILE A 66 7.41 -3.43 -6.72
CA ILE A 66 6.54 -2.60 -5.88
C ILE A 66 5.56 -3.49 -5.11
N THR A 67 5.28 -3.14 -3.86
CA THR A 67 4.30 -3.81 -2.98
C THR A 67 4.76 -5.17 -2.46
N ILE A 68 5.21 -5.18 -1.20
CA ILE A 68 5.77 -6.36 -0.52
C ILE A 68 4.81 -7.54 -0.37
N ASP A 69 3.52 -7.33 -0.60
CA ASP A 69 2.51 -8.39 -0.47
C ASP A 69 2.63 -9.46 -1.56
N TYR A 70 3.28 -9.15 -2.68
CA TYR A 70 3.33 -9.99 -3.86
C TYR A 70 4.63 -10.78 -4.01
N SER A 71 4.53 -11.94 -4.64
CA SER A 71 5.62 -12.87 -4.84
C SER A 71 6.77 -12.30 -5.68
N HIS A 72 6.48 -11.41 -6.63
CA HIS A 72 7.51 -10.82 -7.48
C HIS A 72 8.55 -10.01 -6.70
N VAL A 73 8.21 -9.39 -5.57
CA VAL A 73 9.18 -8.67 -4.73
C VAL A 73 10.20 -9.65 -4.14
N TYR A 74 9.73 -10.78 -3.62
CA TYR A 74 10.60 -11.81 -3.07
C TYR A 74 11.51 -12.41 -4.15
N TYR A 75 10.94 -12.87 -5.27
CA TYR A 75 11.71 -13.55 -6.31
C TYR A 75 12.65 -12.62 -7.06
N THR A 76 12.29 -11.35 -7.28
CA THR A 76 13.21 -10.35 -7.85
C THR A 76 14.42 -10.16 -6.95
N THR A 77 14.21 -9.99 -5.65
CA THR A 77 15.32 -9.86 -4.69
C THR A 77 16.15 -11.15 -4.58
N LEU A 78 15.51 -12.32 -4.69
CA LEU A 78 16.23 -13.59 -4.66
C LEU A 78 17.18 -13.75 -5.85
N TYR A 79 16.75 -13.37 -7.05
CA TYR A 79 17.51 -13.62 -8.28
C TYR A 79 18.43 -12.49 -8.72
N ALA A 80 18.12 -11.26 -8.31
CA ALA A 80 18.89 -10.07 -8.67
C ALA A 80 19.01 -9.09 -7.49
N PRO A 81 19.49 -9.53 -6.29
CA PRO A 81 19.54 -8.67 -5.11
C PRO A 81 20.33 -7.39 -5.35
N GLU A 82 21.44 -7.49 -6.09
CA GLU A 82 22.37 -6.39 -6.39
C GLU A 82 21.76 -5.29 -7.30
N LYS A 83 20.65 -5.58 -7.94
CA LYS A 83 19.93 -4.65 -8.84
C LYS A 83 18.52 -4.30 -8.38
N THR A 84 18.08 -4.87 -7.27
CA THR A 84 16.71 -4.70 -6.78
C THR A 84 16.58 -3.45 -5.94
N ILE A 85 15.74 -2.52 -6.39
CA ILE A 85 15.28 -1.36 -5.62
C ILE A 85 13.84 -1.62 -5.22
N VAL A 86 13.58 -1.88 -3.95
CA VAL A 86 12.22 -2.21 -3.48
C VAL A 86 11.46 -0.94 -3.11
N ILE A 87 10.25 -0.78 -3.65
CA ILE A 87 9.26 0.18 -3.15
C ILE A 87 8.22 -0.60 -2.34
N PRO A 88 8.29 -0.61 -0.99
CA PRO A 88 7.57 -1.59 -0.20
C PRO A 88 6.06 -1.39 -0.18
N THR A 89 5.57 -0.17 -0.22
CA THR A 89 4.15 0.21 0.02
C THR A 89 3.57 -0.48 1.26
N MET A 90 4.38 -0.49 2.33
CA MET A 90 4.15 -1.28 3.52
C MET A 90 3.31 -0.55 4.55
N HIS A 91 2.37 -1.26 5.15
CA HIS A 91 1.60 -0.79 6.30
C HIS A 91 1.47 -1.91 7.35
N TYR A 92 0.94 -1.56 8.54
CA TYR A 92 0.76 -2.52 9.63
C TYR A 92 -0.30 -3.57 9.27
N HIS A 93 0.13 -4.62 8.59
CA HIS A 93 -0.70 -5.75 8.20
C HIS A 93 0.05 -7.06 8.45
N LYS A 94 -0.69 -8.19 8.49
CA LYS A 94 -0.10 -9.53 8.74
C LYS A 94 1.03 -9.89 7.76
N THR A 95 0.95 -9.44 6.53
CA THR A 95 1.94 -9.71 5.47
C THR A 95 3.29 -9.10 5.78
N ALA A 96 3.36 -7.93 6.42
CA ALA A 96 4.60 -7.28 6.82
C ALA A 96 5.46 -8.13 7.77
N PHE A 97 4.86 -9.10 8.45
CA PHE A 97 5.56 -9.99 9.39
C PHE A 97 6.00 -11.33 8.79
N ARG A 98 5.89 -11.53 7.48
CA ARG A 98 6.40 -12.74 6.82
C ARG A 98 7.90 -12.86 7.00
N SER A 99 8.38 -14.08 7.25
CA SER A 99 9.83 -14.33 7.39
C SER A 99 10.57 -14.18 6.05
N THR A 100 9.94 -14.53 4.93
CA THR A 100 10.49 -14.30 3.58
C THR A 100 10.85 -12.84 3.30
N LEU A 101 10.16 -11.88 3.89
CA LEU A 101 10.47 -10.46 3.75
C LEU A 101 11.77 -10.06 4.45
N THR A 102 12.25 -10.82 5.42
CA THR A 102 13.55 -10.53 6.07
C THR A 102 14.69 -10.59 5.06
N GLN A 103 14.64 -11.53 4.13
CA GLN A 103 15.61 -11.61 3.03
C GLN A 103 15.48 -10.39 2.10
N VAL A 104 14.26 -9.99 1.76
CA VAL A 104 14.01 -8.82 0.90
C VAL A 104 14.62 -7.56 1.52
N PHE A 105 14.27 -7.28 2.78
CA PHE A 105 14.73 -6.06 3.46
C PHE A 105 16.23 -6.06 3.80
N THR A 106 16.88 -7.22 3.81
CA THR A 106 18.32 -7.33 4.11
C THR A 106 19.18 -7.38 2.86
N LYS A 107 18.69 -7.99 1.76
CA LYS A 107 19.51 -8.33 0.58
C LYS A 107 19.26 -7.43 -0.63
N ALA A 108 18.19 -6.65 -0.68
CA ALA A 108 17.97 -5.70 -1.76
C ALA A 108 19.14 -4.72 -1.88
N ALA A 109 19.42 -4.23 -3.09
CA ALA A 109 20.42 -3.17 -3.29
C ALA A 109 19.98 -1.87 -2.61
N TYR A 110 18.68 -1.59 -2.62
CA TYR A 110 18.13 -0.38 -2.01
C TYR A 110 16.65 -0.53 -1.66
N ILE A 111 16.17 0.26 -0.67
CA ILE A 111 14.76 0.35 -0.32
C ILE A 111 14.31 1.80 -0.39
N ALA A 112 13.34 2.08 -1.25
CA ALA A 112 12.75 3.40 -1.45
C ALA A 112 11.39 3.47 -0.73
N PHE A 113 11.35 4.07 0.44
CA PHE A 113 10.11 4.24 1.21
C PHE A 113 9.27 5.41 0.69
N ASN A 114 7.96 5.25 0.66
CA ASN A 114 7.04 6.33 0.30
C ASN A 114 6.86 7.34 1.44
N THR A 115 6.92 6.88 2.69
CA THR A 115 6.64 7.74 3.86
C THR A 115 7.56 7.44 5.05
N THR A 116 7.69 8.43 5.93
CA THR A 116 8.37 8.26 7.22
C THR A 116 7.70 7.20 8.11
N ALA A 117 6.37 7.10 8.05
CA ALA A 117 5.61 6.11 8.82
C ALA A 117 5.96 4.68 8.39
N GLU A 118 6.05 4.46 7.08
CA GLU A 118 6.46 3.20 6.47
C GLU A 118 7.89 2.80 6.90
N GLN A 119 8.86 3.72 6.78
CA GLN A 119 10.24 3.51 7.19
C GLN A 119 10.34 3.17 8.69
N LYS A 120 9.63 3.91 9.55
CA LYS A 120 9.60 3.64 11.00
C LYS A 120 9.03 2.26 11.32
N LEU A 121 7.98 1.84 10.61
CA LEU A 121 7.40 0.51 10.75
C LEU A 121 8.41 -0.58 10.32
N ALA A 122 9.07 -0.39 9.17
CA ALA A 122 10.07 -1.31 8.67
C ALA A 122 11.23 -1.49 9.67
N ARG A 123 11.75 -0.40 10.23
CA ARG A 123 12.81 -0.44 11.25
C ARG A 123 12.41 -1.25 12.50
N LYS A 124 11.15 -1.13 12.93
CA LYS A 124 10.63 -1.90 14.08
C LYS A 124 10.48 -3.40 13.77
N ILE A 125 10.28 -3.78 12.51
CA ILE A 125 10.06 -5.17 12.09
C ILE A 125 11.36 -5.87 11.67
N PHE A 126 12.23 -5.17 10.92
CA PHE A 126 13.44 -5.74 10.31
C PHE A 126 14.74 -5.30 11.00
N GLY A 127 14.67 -4.33 11.91
CA GLY A 127 15.82 -3.88 12.70
C GLY A 127 16.82 -3.03 11.93
N MET A 128 18.09 -3.06 12.36
CA MET A 128 19.14 -2.19 11.83
C MET A 128 19.87 -2.76 10.60
N HIS A 129 19.72 -4.06 10.32
CA HIS A 129 20.40 -4.72 9.19
C HIS A 129 19.65 -4.61 7.87
N MET A 130 18.72 -3.65 7.78
CA MET A 130 18.07 -3.36 6.50
C MET A 130 19.07 -2.83 5.47
N ALA A 131 18.84 -3.16 4.21
CA ALA A 131 19.57 -2.60 3.08
C ALA A 131 19.59 -1.06 3.12
N PRO A 132 20.52 -0.39 2.41
CA PRO A 132 20.51 1.06 2.26
C PRO A 132 19.14 1.57 1.85
N HIS A 133 18.68 2.66 2.46
CA HIS A 133 17.30 3.12 2.27
C HIS A 133 17.13 4.61 2.52
N SER A 134 16.14 5.20 1.85
CA SER A 134 15.66 6.56 2.14
C SER A 134 14.16 6.69 1.91
N ILE A 135 13.62 7.84 2.25
CA ILE A 135 12.27 8.24 1.87
C ILE A 135 12.38 8.93 0.51
N VAL A 136 11.78 8.32 -0.51
CA VAL A 136 11.77 8.86 -1.88
C VAL A 136 10.45 9.60 -2.16
N SER A 137 9.35 9.12 -1.56
CA SER A 137 8.02 9.66 -1.75
C SER A 137 7.51 9.56 -3.20
N VAL A 138 6.27 9.97 -3.42
CA VAL A 138 5.67 10.07 -4.77
C VAL A 138 5.53 11.53 -5.11
N GLY A 139 6.11 11.95 -6.24
CA GLY A 139 5.89 13.27 -6.79
C GLY A 139 4.53 13.37 -7.47
N ILE A 140 3.97 14.57 -7.46
CA ILE A 140 2.80 14.94 -8.24
C ILE A 140 3.13 16.19 -9.05
N GLU A 141 2.67 16.22 -10.28
CA GLU A 141 2.66 17.44 -11.08
C GLU A 141 1.38 18.20 -10.72
N LEU A 142 1.53 19.46 -10.32
CA LEU A 142 0.40 20.33 -10.08
C LEU A 142 0.05 21.01 -11.40
N SER A 143 -1.13 20.72 -11.92
CA SER A 143 -1.71 21.45 -13.03
C SER A 143 -1.94 22.92 -12.65
N ALA A 144 -1.98 23.82 -13.64
CA ALA A 144 -2.39 25.18 -13.39
C ALA A 144 -3.77 25.20 -12.71
N PRO A 145 -4.00 26.12 -11.74
CA PRO A 145 -5.30 26.22 -11.10
C PRO A 145 -6.39 26.45 -12.17
N SER A 146 -7.41 25.61 -12.15
CA SER A 146 -8.62 25.83 -12.96
C SER A 146 -9.49 26.92 -12.32
N ASP A 147 -10.27 27.61 -13.14
CA ASP A 147 -11.28 28.55 -12.64
C ASP A 147 -12.33 27.74 -11.83
N TRP A 148 -12.51 28.17 -10.57
CA TRP A 148 -13.45 27.53 -9.68
C TRP A 148 -14.90 27.61 -10.20
N ALA A 149 -15.33 28.76 -10.72
CA ALA A 149 -16.69 28.95 -11.22
C ALA A 149 -16.99 27.98 -12.38
N VAL A 150 -16.06 27.81 -13.29
CA VAL A 150 -16.18 26.84 -14.41
C VAL A 150 -16.24 25.42 -13.89
N THR A 151 -15.42 25.07 -12.90
CA THR A 151 -15.41 23.72 -12.31
C THR A 151 -16.71 23.45 -11.55
N GLN A 152 -17.18 24.41 -10.77
CA GLN A 152 -18.42 24.32 -10.01
C GLN A 152 -19.62 24.10 -10.93
N GLU A 153 -19.75 24.89 -12.00
CA GLU A 153 -20.81 24.75 -12.99
C GLU A 153 -20.75 23.41 -13.73
N LYS A 154 -19.55 23.03 -14.21
CA LYS A 154 -19.33 21.78 -14.96
C LYS A 154 -19.77 20.55 -14.21
N TYR A 155 -19.51 20.49 -12.90
CA TYR A 155 -19.84 19.33 -12.07
C TYR A 155 -21.03 19.54 -11.16
N ASN A 156 -21.72 20.67 -11.27
CA ASN A 156 -22.86 21.07 -10.42
C ASN A 156 -22.52 20.92 -8.93
N LEU A 157 -21.37 21.50 -8.54
CA LEU A 157 -20.89 21.40 -7.16
C LEU A 157 -21.62 22.40 -6.25
N PRO A 158 -21.99 22.00 -5.03
CA PRO A 158 -22.58 22.90 -4.05
C PRO A 158 -21.54 23.89 -3.50
N ASP A 159 -21.99 24.96 -2.84
CA ASP A 159 -21.11 25.95 -2.23
C ASP A 159 -20.34 25.36 -1.03
N GLU A 160 -21.01 24.53 -0.23
CA GLU A 160 -20.42 23.87 0.92
C GLU A 160 -20.43 22.35 0.74
N TYR A 161 -19.22 21.75 0.71
CA TYR A 161 -19.15 20.30 0.61
C TYR A 161 -17.87 19.73 1.25
N MET A 162 -17.98 18.49 1.66
CA MET A 162 -16.87 17.62 1.99
C MET A 162 -16.51 16.81 0.74
N LEU A 163 -15.23 16.80 0.34
CA LEU A 163 -14.75 16.14 -0.87
C LEU A 163 -14.03 14.82 -0.54
N TYR A 164 -14.36 13.77 -1.27
CA TYR A 164 -13.58 12.55 -1.37
C TYR A 164 -13.17 12.31 -2.82
N VAL A 165 -11.88 12.04 -3.04
CA VAL A 165 -11.35 11.68 -4.35
C VAL A 165 -10.71 10.31 -4.27
N GLY A 166 -11.17 9.38 -5.11
CA GLY A 166 -10.64 8.02 -5.16
C GLY A 166 -11.67 6.97 -5.53
N ARG A 167 -11.29 5.72 -5.40
CA ARG A 167 -12.20 4.59 -5.67
C ARG A 167 -13.34 4.56 -4.66
N VAL A 168 -14.57 4.68 -5.15
CA VAL A 168 -15.79 4.66 -4.34
C VAL A 168 -16.19 3.21 -4.08
N ASP A 169 -15.82 2.70 -2.91
CA ASP A 169 -16.20 1.36 -2.46
C ASP A 169 -16.49 1.35 -0.94
N GLN A 170 -17.30 0.38 -0.51
CA GLN A 170 -17.70 0.24 0.90
C GLN A 170 -16.50 0.03 1.83
N GLY A 171 -15.45 -0.65 1.39
CA GLY A 171 -14.26 -0.90 2.21
C GLY A 171 -13.53 0.37 2.64
N LYS A 172 -13.61 1.43 1.81
CA LYS A 172 -13.00 2.73 2.09
C LYS A 172 -13.96 3.72 2.73
N LEU A 173 -15.23 3.71 2.35
CA LEU A 173 -16.19 4.76 2.66
C LEU A 173 -17.19 4.42 3.76
N ASN A 174 -17.33 3.16 4.17
CA ASN A 174 -18.35 2.75 5.13
C ASN A 174 -18.37 3.60 6.41
N ASN A 175 -17.22 3.82 7.03
CA ASN A 175 -17.11 4.67 8.22
C ASN A 175 -17.36 6.16 7.91
N VAL A 176 -16.96 6.62 6.73
CA VAL A 176 -17.13 8.01 6.31
C VAL A 176 -18.60 8.34 6.12
N TYR A 177 -19.38 7.44 5.49
CA TYR A 177 -20.83 7.58 5.41
C TYR A 177 -21.46 7.66 6.79
N THR A 178 -21.07 6.80 7.71
CA THR A 178 -21.58 6.79 9.08
C THR A 178 -21.31 8.14 9.78
N TYR A 179 -20.10 8.67 9.66
CA TYR A 179 -19.74 9.96 10.25
C TYR A 179 -20.51 11.11 9.61
N PHE A 180 -20.66 11.13 8.29
CA PHE A 180 -21.45 12.15 7.59
C PHE A 180 -22.92 12.12 8.01
N LEU A 181 -23.52 10.94 8.08
CA LEU A 181 -24.91 10.81 8.55
C LEU A 181 -25.10 11.22 10.00
N ASN A 182 -24.15 10.93 10.87
CA ASN A 182 -24.19 11.39 12.25
C ASN A 182 -24.07 12.92 12.34
N TYR A 183 -23.21 13.52 11.52
CA TYR A 183 -23.13 14.98 11.40
C TYR A 183 -24.47 15.58 10.99
N LYS A 184 -25.12 15.05 9.94
CA LYS A 184 -26.44 15.54 9.48
C LYS A 184 -27.54 15.36 10.52
N LYS A 185 -27.48 14.34 11.37
CA LYS A 185 -28.41 14.18 12.50
C LYS A 185 -28.23 15.26 13.57
N VAL A 186 -26.99 15.65 13.84
CA VAL A 186 -26.68 16.72 14.83
C VAL A 186 -27.00 18.11 14.27
N TYR A 187 -26.78 18.30 12.98
CA TYR A 187 -26.98 19.57 12.26
C TYR A 187 -27.97 19.40 11.10
N PRO A 188 -29.26 19.21 11.37
CA PRO A 188 -30.27 18.89 10.35
C PRO A 188 -30.47 20.00 9.31
N ASN A 189 -30.20 21.26 9.67
CA ASN A 189 -30.33 22.42 8.79
C ASN A 189 -29.01 22.76 8.04
N SER A 190 -27.98 21.96 8.15
CA SER A 190 -26.71 22.19 7.42
C SER A 190 -26.88 21.89 5.94
N ASP A 191 -26.43 22.81 5.09
CA ASP A 191 -26.40 22.65 3.63
C ASP A 191 -25.18 21.84 3.15
N LEU A 192 -24.29 21.43 4.06
CA LEU A 192 -23.11 20.65 3.74
C LEU A 192 -23.47 19.39 2.95
N LYS A 193 -22.88 19.22 1.77
CA LYS A 193 -22.99 18.02 0.95
C LYS A 193 -21.73 17.16 1.05
N PHE A 194 -21.85 15.90 0.65
CA PHE A 194 -20.69 14.99 0.51
C PHE A 194 -20.50 14.63 -0.95
N VAL A 195 -19.44 15.17 -1.57
CA VAL A 195 -19.11 14.98 -2.98
C VAL A 195 -18.08 13.84 -3.12
N LEU A 196 -18.40 12.86 -3.94
CA LEU A 196 -17.58 11.69 -4.20
C LEU A 196 -17.12 11.69 -5.67
N VAL A 197 -15.82 11.85 -5.87
CA VAL A 197 -15.18 11.84 -7.20
C VAL A 197 -14.43 10.52 -7.39
N GLY A 198 -14.81 9.75 -8.40
CA GLY A 198 -14.12 8.52 -8.77
C GLY A 198 -15.05 7.40 -9.22
N LYS A 199 -14.43 6.33 -9.75
CA LYS A 199 -15.20 5.18 -10.23
C LYS A 199 -15.86 4.43 -9.07
N GLN A 200 -17.14 4.10 -9.26
CA GLN A 200 -17.93 3.30 -8.32
C GLN A 200 -17.61 1.81 -8.47
N TYR A 201 -17.36 1.12 -7.35
CA TYR A 201 -17.11 -0.31 -7.26
C TYR A 201 -18.09 -1.05 -6.34
N SER A 202 -19.02 -0.33 -5.74
CA SER A 202 -20.13 -0.86 -4.94
C SER A 202 -21.40 -0.07 -5.25
N ASP A 203 -22.55 -0.59 -4.87
CA ASP A 203 -23.81 0.13 -4.99
C ASP A 203 -23.72 1.48 -4.29
N PRO A 204 -24.26 2.56 -4.92
CA PRO A 204 -24.23 3.88 -4.33
C PRO A 204 -25.03 3.92 -3.03
N PHE A 205 -24.50 4.61 -2.04
CA PHE A 205 -25.25 4.92 -0.84
C PHE A 205 -26.24 6.06 -1.16
N ASN A 206 -27.52 5.74 -1.21
CA ASN A 206 -28.56 6.69 -1.61
C ASN A 206 -28.93 7.65 -0.46
N HIS A 207 -28.51 8.91 -0.58
CA HIS A 207 -28.84 9.99 0.34
C HIS A 207 -28.90 11.33 -0.40
N PRO A 208 -29.85 12.24 -0.12
CA PRO A 208 -30.03 13.49 -0.87
C PRO A 208 -28.85 14.47 -0.74
N ASP A 209 -28.03 14.31 0.28
CA ASP A 209 -26.84 15.14 0.52
C ASP A 209 -25.53 14.47 0.07
N ILE A 210 -25.60 13.35 -0.67
CA ILE A 210 -24.43 12.66 -1.24
C ILE A 210 -24.48 12.76 -2.76
N ILE A 211 -23.42 13.34 -3.33
CA ILE A 211 -23.29 13.61 -4.77
C ILE A 211 -22.18 12.75 -5.34
N TYR A 212 -22.45 12.02 -6.42
CA TYR A 212 -21.49 11.21 -7.15
C TYR A 212 -21.18 11.88 -8.49
N THR A 213 -19.95 12.32 -8.70
CA THR A 213 -19.53 12.90 -9.99
C THR A 213 -19.05 11.83 -10.98
N ASN A 214 -18.89 10.57 -10.51
CA ASN A 214 -18.25 9.51 -11.26
C ASN A 214 -16.75 9.77 -11.51
N PHE A 215 -16.15 9.03 -12.45
CA PHE A 215 -14.75 9.21 -12.82
C PHE A 215 -14.60 10.49 -13.64
N VAL A 216 -13.68 11.33 -13.23
CA VAL A 216 -13.32 12.58 -13.91
C VAL A 216 -11.98 12.36 -14.59
N GLU A 217 -11.95 12.52 -15.91
CA GLU A 217 -10.69 12.49 -16.69
C GLU A 217 -10.06 13.88 -16.69
N GLU A 218 -8.73 13.93 -16.58
CA GLU A 218 -7.97 15.16 -16.87
C GLU A 218 -8.20 15.56 -18.34
N GLN A 219 -8.54 16.82 -18.56
CA GLN A 219 -8.65 17.42 -19.90
C GLN A 219 -7.50 18.38 -20.11
#